data_de83a8f5fc695718c7e2756c6e1c906f
#
_entry.id   de83a8f5fc695718c7e2756c6e1c906f
#
_cell.length_a   1.000
_cell.length_b   1.000
_cell.length_c   1.000
_cell.angle_alpha   90.00
_cell.angle_beta   90.00
_cell.angle_gamma   90.00
#
_symmetry.space_group_name_H-M   'P 1'
#
loop_
_entity.id
_entity.type
_entity.pdbx_description
1 polymer ?
#
loop_
_entity_poly.entity_id
_entity_poly.type
_entity_poly.pdbx_seq_one_letter_code
_entity_poly.pdbx_strand_id
1 'polypeptide(L)'
;MGVDVETLSPGDGTTFPKPGQTVVVHYTGTLENGTKFDSSRDRGQPFKFTLGRGDVIQGWDQGICRMSVGERAKLICSPDFAYGSRGHPGVIPPNATLIFDVELIRVE
;
A
#
# COMPACT_ATOMS: atom_id res chain seq x y z
N MET A 1 -3.93 9.77 12.00
CA MET A 1 -4.23 8.36 12.21
C MET A 1 -4.90 7.79 10.99
N GLY A 2 -4.60 6.56 10.68
CA GLY A 2 -5.14 5.91 9.51
C GLY A 2 -4.16 5.92 8.36
N VAL A 3 -4.64 6.26 7.17
CA VAL A 3 -3.81 6.29 5.98
C VAL A 3 -4.02 7.59 5.23
N ASP A 4 -2.90 8.23 4.85
CA ASP A 4 -2.92 9.40 3.97
C ASP A 4 -2.47 8.96 2.59
N VAL A 5 -3.17 9.43 1.56
CA VAL A 5 -2.85 9.13 0.16
C VAL A 5 -2.38 10.40 -0.51
N GLU A 6 -1.14 10.37 -1.01
CA GLU A 6 -0.52 11.52 -1.67
C GLU A 6 -0.21 11.13 -3.10
N THR A 7 -0.98 11.65 -4.05
CA THR A 7 -0.84 11.31 -5.46
C THR A 7 0.49 11.85 -6.01
N LEU A 8 1.31 10.95 -6.55
CA LEU A 8 2.56 11.31 -7.22
C LEU A 8 2.34 11.47 -8.71
N SER A 9 1.51 10.61 -9.30
CA SER A 9 1.18 10.67 -10.71
C SER A 9 -0.27 10.21 -10.85
N PRO A 10 -1.15 10.98 -11.52
CA PRO A 10 -2.56 10.63 -11.59
C PRO A 10 -2.81 9.40 -12.45
N GLY A 11 -3.87 8.66 -12.10
CA GLY A 11 -4.36 7.56 -12.91
C GLY A 11 -5.41 8.03 -13.91
N ASP A 12 -6.31 7.11 -14.30
CA ASP A 12 -7.38 7.42 -15.24
C ASP A 12 -8.50 8.27 -14.63
N GLY A 13 -8.53 8.40 -13.31
CA GLY A 13 -9.53 9.21 -12.60
C GLY A 13 -10.93 8.64 -12.60
N THR A 14 -11.13 7.45 -13.14
CA THR A 14 -12.47 6.85 -13.29
C THR A 14 -12.56 5.43 -12.76
N THR A 15 -11.50 4.63 -12.89
CA THR A 15 -11.51 3.23 -12.48
C THR A 15 -10.89 3.09 -11.10
N PHE A 16 -11.74 3.05 -10.09
CA PHE A 16 -11.33 2.87 -8.70
C PHE A 16 -11.66 1.45 -8.26
N PRO A 17 -10.74 0.75 -7.60
CA PRO A 17 -11.03 -0.62 -7.16
C PRO A 17 -12.06 -0.63 -6.03
N LYS A 18 -12.85 -1.69 -6.00
CA LYS A 18 -13.92 -1.87 -5.03
C LYS A 18 -13.63 -3.10 -4.15
N PRO A 19 -14.20 -3.14 -2.94
CA PRO A 19 -14.08 -4.34 -2.11
C PRO A 19 -14.50 -5.59 -2.88
N GLY A 20 -13.72 -6.66 -2.73
CA GLY A 20 -13.95 -7.92 -3.40
C GLY A 20 -13.24 -8.07 -4.74
N GLN A 21 -12.71 -6.99 -5.31
CA GLN A 21 -11.96 -7.06 -6.55
C GLN A 21 -10.50 -7.41 -6.28
N THR A 22 -9.88 -8.09 -7.24
CA THR A 22 -8.43 -8.36 -7.20
C THR A 22 -7.71 -7.18 -7.81
N VAL A 23 -6.72 -6.67 -7.10
CA VAL A 23 -5.89 -5.55 -7.56
C VAL A 23 -4.47 -6.02 -7.78
N VAL A 24 -3.81 -5.41 -8.76
CA VAL A 24 -2.42 -5.71 -9.12
C VAL A 24 -1.62 -4.43 -8.95
N VAL A 25 -0.61 -4.49 -8.08
CA VAL A 25 0.18 -3.30 -7.72
C VAL A 25 1.67 -3.61 -7.77
N HIS A 26 2.45 -2.56 -7.99
CA HIS A 26 3.86 -2.53 -7.60
C HIS A 26 4.00 -1.59 -6.42
N TYR A 27 4.90 -1.92 -5.51
CA TYR A 27 5.11 -1.09 -4.33
C TYR A 27 6.55 -1.16 -3.85
N THR A 28 6.95 -0.11 -3.13
CA THR A 28 8.18 -0.07 -2.35
C THR A 28 7.81 0.46 -0.97
N GLY A 29 8.10 -0.30 0.08
CA GLY A 29 7.80 0.08 1.44
C GLY A 29 9.05 0.53 2.19
N THR A 30 8.94 1.65 2.91
CA THR A 30 10.02 2.19 3.72
C THR A 30 9.52 2.56 5.09
N LEU A 31 10.45 2.57 6.06
CA LEU A 31 10.23 3.17 7.36
C LEU A 31 10.37 4.70 7.24
N GLU A 32 10.00 5.42 8.29
CA GLU A 32 10.12 6.88 8.27
C GLU A 32 11.55 7.37 8.07
N ASN A 33 12.53 6.59 8.53
CA ASN A 33 13.94 6.94 8.35
C ASN A 33 14.48 6.63 6.95
N GLY A 34 13.61 6.15 6.05
CA GLY A 34 14.01 5.84 4.67
C GLY A 34 14.49 4.42 4.44
N THR A 35 14.56 3.59 5.48
CA THR A 35 15.00 2.21 5.34
C THR A 35 13.95 1.41 4.55
N LYS A 36 14.35 0.86 3.41
CA LYS A 36 13.47 0.02 2.59
C LYS A 36 13.36 -1.36 3.24
N PHE A 37 12.13 -1.83 3.45
CA PHE A 37 11.92 -3.14 4.08
C PHE A 37 11.30 -4.15 3.12
N ASP A 38 10.70 -3.70 2.02
CA ASP A 38 10.09 -4.59 1.04
C ASP A 38 9.87 -3.85 -0.27
N SER A 39 9.92 -4.60 -1.40
CA SER A 39 9.65 -4.01 -2.71
C SER A 39 9.32 -5.09 -3.72
N SER A 40 8.13 -5.01 -4.31
CA SER A 40 7.76 -5.88 -5.43
C SER A 40 8.57 -5.54 -6.68
N ARG A 41 8.99 -4.27 -6.81
CA ARG A 41 9.82 -3.85 -7.95
C ARG A 41 11.17 -4.54 -7.95
N ASP A 42 11.77 -4.70 -6.76
CA ASP A 42 13.06 -5.38 -6.63
C ASP A 42 12.95 -6.86 -6.97
N ARG A 43 11.78 -7.47 -6.72
CA ARG A 43 11.52 -8.86 -7.09
C ARG A 43 11.17 -9.03 -8.57
N GLY A 44 10.87 -7.93 -9.26
CA GLY A 44 10.48 -7.97 -10.67
C GLY A 44 9.12 -8.60 -10.93
N GLN A 45 8.25 -8.62 -9.92
CA GLN A 45 6.94 -9.25 -10.04
C GLN A 45 5.88 -8.46 -9.27
N PRO A 46 4.77 -8.08 -9.94
CA PRO A 46 3.69 -7.37 -9.26
C PRO A 46 3.05 -8.21 -8.17
N PHE A 47 2.45 -7.53 -7.21
CA PHE A 47 1.75 -8.15 -6.11
C PHE A 47 0.25 -8.07 -6.34
N LYS A 48 -0.45 -9.19 -6.13
CA LYS A 48 -1.91 -9.28 -6.27
C LYS A 48 -2.54 -9.59 -4.92
N PHE A 49 -3.67 -8.96 -4.66
CA PHE A 49 -4.47 -9.30 -3.48
C PHE A 49 -5.93 -8.89 -3.72
N THR A 50 -6.83 -9.44 -2.89
CA THR A 50 -8.24 -9.07 -2.93
C THR A 50 -8.48 -7.92 -1.96
N LEU A 51 -9.06 -6.84 -2.48
CA LEU A 51 -9.28 -5.62 -1.70
C LEU A 51 -10.42 -5.81 -0.70
N GLY A 52 -10.24 -5.28 0.50
CA GLY A 52 -11.28 -5.22 1.52
C GLY A 52 -11.50 -6.49 2.32
N ARG A 53 -10.59 -7.47 2.21
CA ARG A 53 -10.73 -8.75 2.91
C ARG A 53 -9.73 -8.97 4.05
N GLY A 54 -8.92 -7.96 4.35
CA GLY A 54 -7.90 -8.13 5.37
C GLY A 54 -6.71 -8.97 4.93
N ASP A 55 -6.53 -9.17 3.62
CA ASP A 55 -5.38 -9.90 3.08
C ASP A 55 -4.09 -9.12 3.29
N VAL A 56 -4.21 -7.81 3.45
CA VAL A 56 -3.09 -6.86 3.58
C VAL A 56 -3.36 -5.95 4.76
N ILE A 57 -2.39 -5.12 5.10
CA ILE A 57 -2.59 -4.14 6.19
C ILE A 57 -3.77 -3.22 5.87
N GLN A 58 -4.40 -2.71 6.92
CA GLN A 58 -5.60 -1.89 6.78
C GLN A 58 -5.34 -0.62 5.98
N GLY A 59 -4.14 -0.05 6.08
CA GLY A 59 -3.76 1.11 5.30
C GLY A 59 -3.86 0.88 3.80
N TRP A 60 -3.60 -0.34 3.32
CA TRP A 60 -3.75 -0.69 1.92
C TRP A 60 -5.23 -0.88 1.55
N ASP A 61 -5.97 -1.64 2.37
CA ASP A 61 -7.39 -1.86 2.09
C ASP A 61 -8.16 -0.55 2.01
N GLN A 62 -7.80 0.44 2.83
CA GLN A 62 -8.48 1.72 2.85
C GLN A 62 -7.85 2.78 1.95
N GLY A 63 -6.55 2.66 1.67
CA GLY A 63 -5.85 3.64 0.84
C GLY A 63 -5.92 3.35 -0.66
N ILE A 64 -5.73 2.09 -1.04
CA ILE A 64 -5.67 1.74 -2.46
C ILE A 64 -7.02 1.93 -3.15
N CYS A 65 -8.14 1.79 -2.43
CA CYS A 65 -9.46 2.05 -3.00
C CYS A 65 -9.68 3.52 -3.40
N ARG A 66 -8.83 4.43 -2.93
CA ARG A 66 -8.88 5.83 -3.31
C ARG A 66 -8.02 6.14 -4.53
N MET A 67 -7.26 5.16 -5.03
CA MET A 67 -6.43 5.32 -6.22
C MET A 67 -7.19 4.85 -7.45
N SER A 68 -6.94 5.50 -8.59
CA SER A 68 -7.48 5.02 -9.87
C SER A 68 -6.40 4.25 -10.63
N VAL A 69 -6.81 3.45 -11.61
CA VAL A 69 -5.90 2.62 -12.40
C VAL A 69 -4.86 3.50 -13.10
N GLY A 70 -3.61 3.10 -12.97
CA GLY A 70 -2.47 3.86 -13.51
C GLY A 70 -1.89 4.87 -12.54
N GLU A 71 -2.55 5.11 -11.42
CA GLU A 71 -2.07 6.08 -10.44
C GLU A 71 -0.86 5.54 -9.68
N ARG A 72 0.07 6.45 -9.38
CA ARG A 72 1.16 6.21 -8.45
C ARG A 72 0.99 7.17 -7.29
N ALA A 73 0.99 6.64 -6.08
CA ALA A 73 0.75 7.42 -4.88
C ALA A 73 1.61 6.94 -3.72
N LYS A 74 1.82 7.84 -2.78
CA LYS A 74 2.47 7.51 -1.52
C LYS A 74 1.38 7.28 -0.49
N LEU A 75 1.38 6.11 0.13
CA LEU A 75 0.48 5.78 1.23
C LEU A 75 1.26 5.87 2.53
N ILE A 76 0.83 6.78 3.41
CA ILE A 76 1.45 6.95 4.72
C ILE A 76 0.52 6.31 5.74
N CYS A 77 0.93 5.16 6.29
CA CYS A 77 0.11 4.35 7.16
C CYS A 77 0.57 4.50 8.60
N SER A 78 -0.34 4.98 9.47
CA SER A 78 -0.05 5.01 10.90
C SER A 78 0.09 3.59 11.44
N PRO A 79 0.73 3.38 12.60
CA PRO A 79 0.94 2.02 13.13
C PRO A 79 -0.34 1.20 13.26
N ASP A 80 -1.44 1.80 13.68
CA ASP A 80 -2.73 1.13 13.84
C ASP A 80 -3.34 0.67 12.51
N PHE A 81 -2.88 1.23 11.38
CA PHE A 81 -3.27 0.81 10.04
C PHE A 81 -2.18 -0.01 9.36
N ALA A 82 -1.16 -0.40 10.10
CA ALA A 82 -0.05 -1.22 9.62
C ALA A 82 0.14 -2.41 10.55
N TYR A 83 1.31 -2.54 11.19
CA TYR A 83 1.60 -3.71 12.04
C TYR A 83 1.50 -3.41 13.55
N GLY A 84 1.05 -2.21 13.91
CA GLY A 84 0.69 -1.86 15.28
C GLY A 84 1.84 -1.89 16.26
N SER A 85 1.48 -2.14 17.54
CA SER A 85 2.44 -2.17 18.62
C SER A 85 3.36 -3.39 18.60
N ARG A 86 2.99 -4.42 17.85
CA ARG A 86 3.79 -5.64 17.72
C ARG A 86 4.88 -5.51 16.67
N GLY A 87 4.61 -4.76 15.59
CA GLY A 87 5.48 -4.71 14.43
C GLY A 87 5.53 -6.06 13.70
N HIS A 88 6.59 -6.25 12.92
CA HIS A 88 6.87 -7.52 12.27
C HIS A 88 8.33 -7.87 12.62
N PRO A 89 8.56 -8.83 13.52
CA PRO A 89 9.90 -9.06 14.08
C PRO A 89 10.97 -9.23 13.00
N GLY A 90 12.08 -8.52 13.17
CA GLY A 90 13.21 -8.57 12.24
C GLY A 90 13.06 -7.69 11.02
N VAL A 91 11.89 -7.10 10.79
CA VAL A 91 11.61 -6.30 9.58
C VAL A 91 11.05 -4.94 9.97
N ILE A 92 9.96 -4.92 10.74
CA ILE A 92 9.25 -3.69 11.11
C ILE A 92 9.22 -3.56 12.63
N PRO A 93 9.75 -2.45 13.17
CA PRO A 93 9.73 -2.24 14.62
C PRO A 93 8.33 -1.98 15.14
N PRO A 94 8.12 -2.11 16.46
CA PRO A 94 6.85 -1.73 17.07
C PRO A 94 6.52 -0.26 16.84
N ASN A 95 5.22 0.01 16.68
CA ASN A 95 4.69 1.38 16.54
C ASN A 95 5.28 2.15 15.37
N ALA A 96 5.55 1.46 14.26
CA ALA A 96 6.17 2.08 13.09
C ALA A 96 5.12 2.64 12.14
N THR A 97 5.32 3.89 11.72
CA THR A 97 4.62 4.46 10.57
C THR A 97 5.31 3.96 9.31
N LEU A 98 4.53 3.44 8.38
CA LEU A 98 5.06 2.88 7.14
C LEU A 98 4.71 3.77 5.96
N ILE A 99 5.63 3.89 5.02
CA ILE A 99 5.45 4.68 3.81
C ILE A 99 5.58 3.75 2.62
N PHE A 100 4.52 3.68 1.80
CA PHE A 100 4.53 2.86 0.59
C PHE A 100 4.38 3.73 -0.64
N ASP A 101 5.28 3.54 -1.59
CA ASP A 101 5.15 4.08 -2.94
C ASP A 101 4.45 3.00 -3.76
N VAL A 102 3.18 3.22 -4.08
CA VAL A 102 2.32 2.21 -4.71
C VAL A 102 1.90 2.68 -6.08
N GLU A 103 1.99 1.77 -7.05
CA GLU A 103 1.45 1.98 -8.39
C GLU A 103 0.32 0.96 -8.61
N LEU A 104 -0.89 1.46 -8.88
CA LEU A 104 -2.03 0.59 -9.17
C LEU A 104 -2.02 0.27 -10.67
N ILE A 105 -1.61 -0.96 -11.00
CA ILE A 105 -1.39 -1.36 -12.40
C ILE A 105 -2.73 -1.66 -13.07
N ARG A 106 -3.55 -2.49 -12.42
CA ARG A 106 -4.86 -2.85 -12.96
C ARG A 106 -5.75 -3.48 -11.89
N VAL A 107 -7.02 -3.56 -12.20
CA VAL A 107 -8.03 -4.27 -11.41
C VAL A 107 -8.49 -5.47 -12.24
N GLU A 108 -8.52 -6.64 -11.61
CA GLU A 108 -8.95 -7.87 -12.27
C GLU A 108 -10.32 -8.32 -11.81
#